data_40302f6e5445d17690813e2a0bca79f5
#
_entry.id   40302f6e5445d17690813e2a0bca79f5
#
_cell.length_a   1.000
_cell.length_b   1.000
_cell.length_c   1.000
_cell.angle_alpha   90.00
_cell.angle_beta   90.00
_cell.angle_gamma   90.00
#
_symmetry.space_group_name_H-M   'P 1'
#
loop_
_entity.id
_entity.type
_entity.pdbx_description
1 polymer ?
#
loop_
_entity_poly.entity_id
_entity_poly.type
_entity_poly.pdbx_seq_one_letter_code
_entity_poly.pdbx_strand_id
1 'polypeptide(L)'
;LFIPANPFNSFANALIPSVVTFSIFIGIGLMSVHRKKHSLLLLGNLQTAVANVSTIVMRFAPVGIFCIGLRAAATVDPSDLDGLLVYIVTSAILVFLLTFVVLPTIVAIITPFGYRQIMKASREAMVTAFATGSFFVVIPVIVEKTKVLIAELHSSNREIGMVPSIIVPITFSLPVGGKLLTLLFALFAAWFSGAHISFSDYVTLVGVGLPQLFGTSIIAVPNLLELFKILIIYKLLL
;
A
#
# COMPACT_ATOMS: atom_id res chain seq x y z
N LEU A 1 4.34 -15.44 -10.35
CA LEU A 1 3.84 -14.19 -9.74
C LEU A 1 4.82 -13.02 -9.91
N PHE A 2 6.15 -13.25 -9.83
CA PHE A 2 7.16 -12.18 -9.94
C PHE A 2 7.65 -11.95 -11.37
N ILE A 3 7.77 -13.00 -12.18
CA ILE A 3 8.23 -12.88 -13.58
C ILE A 3 6.99 -12.90 -14.48
N PRO A 4 6.69 -11.81 -15.22
CA PRO A 4 5.53 -11.77 -16.08
C PRO A 4 5.75 -12.56 -17.38
N ALA A 5 4.89 -13.52 -17.67
CA ALA A 5 4.83 -14.14 -18.99
C ALA A 5 4.38 -13.13 -20.07
N ASN A 6 3.50 -12.19 -19.67
CA ASN A 6 3.05 -11.07 -20.50
C ASN A 6 2.99 -9.80 -19.65
N PRO A 7 3.89 -8.82 -19.88
CA PRO A 7 3.92 -7.58 -19.12
C PRO A 7 2.61 -6.78 -19.21
N PHE A 8 2.01 -6.73 -20.38
CA PHE A 8 0.76 -5.98 -20.59
C PHE A 8 -0.41 -6.57 -19.80
N ASN A 9 -0.46 -7.89 -19.67
CA ASN A 9 -1.42 -8.55 -18.79
C ASN A 9 -1.17 -8.20 -17.33
N SER A 10 0.09 -8.07 -16.92
CA SER A 10 0.44 -7.65 -15.56
C SER A 10 0.02 -6.21 -15.27
N PHE A 11 0.13 -5.30 -16.24
CA PHE A 11 -0.39 -3.94 -16.14
C PHE A 11 -1.92 -3.92 -16.05
N ALA A 12 -2.61 -4.65 -16.91
CA ALA A 12 -4.07 -4.70 -16.95
C ALA A 12 -4.68 -5.24 -15.65
N ASN A 13 -4.03 -6.22 -15.03
CA ASN A 13 -4.50 -6.87 -13.79
C ASN A 13 -3.84 -6.29 -12.52
N ALA A 14 -3.10 -5.19 -12.62
CA ALA A 14 -2.42 -4.53 -11.50
C ALA A 14 -1.55 -5.49 -10.67
N LEU A 15 -0.85 -6.43 -11.33
CA LEU A 15 0.08 -7.37 -10.70
C LEU A 15 1.40 -6.65 -10.38
N ILE A 16 1.40 -5.84 -9.33
CA ILE A 16 2.49 -4.92 -8.97
C ILE A 16 3.87 -5.59 -8.95
N PRO A 17 4.09 -6.77 -8.33
CA PRO A 17 5.42 -7.40 -8.31
C PRO A 17 5.95 -7.70 -9.71
N SER A 18 5.09 -8.20 -10.60
CA SER A 18 5.46 -8.50 -11.99
C SER A 18 5.78 -7.25 -12.79
N VAL A 19 5.01 -6.17 -12.58
CA VAL A 19 5.23 -4.87 -13.22
C VAL A 19 6.59 -4.29 -12.80
N VAL A 20 6.92 -4.36 -11.52
CA VAL A 20 8.21 -3.88 -11.00
C VAL A 20 9.37 -4.67 -11.55
N THR A 21 9.28 -6.01 -11.56
CA THR A 21 10.31 -6.87 -12.14
C THR A 21 10.54 -6.52 -13.62
N PHE A 22 9.47 -6.38 -14.39
CA PHE A 22 9.57 -5.95 -15.79
C PHE A 22 10.21 -4.56 -15.93
N SER A 23 9.83 -3.60 -15.10
CA SER A 23 10.40 -2.25 -15.10
C SER A 23 11.91 -2.25 -14.79
N ILE A 24 12.36 -3.12 -13.87
CA ILE A 24 13.78 -3.29 -13.56
C ILE A 24 14.52 -3.83 -14.79
N PHE A 25 13.99 -4.85 -15.46
CA PHE A 25 14.62 -5.40 -16.67
C PHE A 25 14.69 -4.37 -17.81
N ILE A 26 13.64 -3.59 -18.03
CA ILE A 26 13.65 -2.47 -18.99
C ILE A 26 14.72 -1.45 -18.60
N GLY A 27 14.81 -1.10 -17.29
CA GLY A 27 15.82 -0.17 -16.79
C GLY A 27 17.25 -0.65 -17.06
N ILE A 28 17.53 -1.93 -16.80
CA ILE A 28 18.83 -2.57 -17.06
C ILE A 28 19.10 -2.56 -18.59
N GLY A 29 18.12 -2.92 -19.41
CA GLY A 29 18.24 -2.87 -20.89
C GLY A 29 18.54 -1.46 -21.40
N LEU A 30 17.92 -0.43 -20.83
CA LEU A 30 18.17 0.97 -21.18
C LEU A 30 19.58 1.45 -20.82
N MET A 31 20.25 0.82 -19.85
CA MET A 31 21.64 1.21 -19.49
C MET A 31 22.60 1.05 -20.66
N SER A 32 22.42 0.07 -21.52
CA SER A 32 23.25 -0.23 -22.70
C SER A 32 22.89 0.60 -23.95
N VAL A 33 21.79 1.34 -23.95
CA VAL A 33 21.35 2.15 -25.08
C VAL A 33 22.13 3.48 -25.19
N HIS A 34 22.80 3.72 -26.31
CA HIS A 34 23.63 4.93 -26.53
C HIS A 34 22.83 6.24 -26.44
N ARG A 35 21.58 6.27 -26.94
CA ARG A 35 20.70 7.46 -26.94
C ARG A 35 19.61 7.43 -25.87
N LYS A 36 19.90 6.84 -24.72
CA LYS A 36 18.95 6.65 -23.61
C LYS A 36 18.30 7.93 -23.08
N LYS A 37 18.94 9.09 -23.24
CA LYS A 37 18.37 10.38 -22.80
C LYS A 37 17.00 10.66 -23.40
N HIS A 38 16.80 10.35 -24.69
CA HIS A 38 15.51 10.57 -25.36
C HIS A 38 14.42 9.64 -24.81
N SER A 39 14.74 8.36 -24.64
CA SER A 39 13.82 7.38 -24.04
C SER A 39 13.47 7.71 -22.59
N LEU A 40 14.42 8.19 -21.78
CA LEU A 40 14.18 8.62 -20.42
C LEU A 40 13.28 9.86 -20.34
N LEU A 41 13.45 10.83 -21.26
CA LEU A 41 12.57 11.99 -21.36
C LEU A 41 11.13 11.57 -21.73
N LEU A 42 10.99 10.65 -22.68
CA LEU A 42 9.69 10.14 -23.09
C LEU A 42 8.98 9.41 -21.95
N LEU A 43 9.69 8.56 -21.22
CA LEU A 43 9.15 7.90 -20.03
C LEU A 43 8.77 8.89 -18.93
N GLY A 44 9.58 9.93 -18.70
CA GLY A 44 9.26 11.00 -17.75
C GLY A 44 8.02 11.79 -18.16
N ASN A 45 7.86 12.11 -19.43
CA ASN A 45 6.66 12.77 -19.94
C ASN A 45 5.41 11.89 -19.80
N LEU A 46 5.52 10.59 -20.09
CA LEU A 46 4.43 9.63 -19.89
C LEU A 46 4.05 9.52 -18.41
N GLN A 47 5.03 9.43 -17.51
CA GLN A 47 4.80 9.42 -16.06
C GLN A 47 4.02 10.67 -15.64
N THR A 48 4.44 11.85 -16.09
CA THR A 48 3.77 13.12 -15.77
C THR A 48 2.35 13.15 -16.33
N ALA A 49 2.16 12.71 -17.57
CA ALA A 49 0.83 12.65 -18.19
C ALA A 49 -0.12 11.72 -17.40
N VAL A 50 0.32 10.53 -17.06
CA VAL A 50 -0.48 9.57 -16.27
C VAL A 50 -0.78 10.11 -14.85
N ALA A 51 0.19 10.78 -14.21
CA ALA A 51 -0.02 11.42 -12.91
C ALA A 51 -1.07 12.54 -13.00
N ASN A 52 -1.05 13.34 -14.06
CA ASN A 52 -2.05 14.38 -14.30
C ASN A 52 -3.45 13.79 -14.51
N VAL A 53 -3.57 12.72 -15.30
CA VAL A 53 -4.86 12.00 -15.48
C VAL A 53 -5.37 11.48 -14.14
N SER A 54 -4.50 10.86 -13.33
CA SER A 54 -4.85 10.40 -11.99
C SER A 54 -5.36 11.56 -11.12
N THR A 55 -4.72 12.71 -11.17
CA THR A 55 -5.14 13.91 -10.43
C THR A 55 -6.52 14.40 -10.87
N ILE A 56 -6.82 14.37 -12.18
CA ILE A 56 -8.14 14.74 -12.71
C ILE A 56 -9.21 13.77 -12.16
N VAL A 57 -8.97 12.47 -12.23
CA VAL A 57 -9.91 11.45 -11.72
C VAL A 57 -10.12 11.62 -10.21
N MET A 58 -9.06 11.87 -9.46
CA MET A 58 -9.14 12.09 -8.00
C MET A 58 -9.99 13.31 -7.60
N ARG A 59 -10.17 14.30 -8.47
CA ARG A 59 -11.09 15.43 -8.20
C ARG A 59 -12.55 14.98 -8.12
N PHE A 60 -12.92 13.90 -8.79
CA PHE A 60 -14.25 13.30 -8.74
C PHE A 60 -14.44 12.31 -7.61
N ALA A 61 -13.34 11.90 -6.93
CA ALA A 61 -13.39 10.94 -5.83
C ALA A 61 -14.38 11.33 -4.71
N PRO A 62 -14.51 12.60 -4.27
CA PRO A 62 -15.47 12.96 -3.23
C PRO A 62 -16.91 12.61 -3.61
N VAL A 63 -17.29 12.81 -4.88
CA VAL A 63 -18.64 12.47 -5.39
C VAL A 63 -18.84 10.97 -5.37
N GLY A 64 -17.86 10.19 -5.85
CA GLY A 64 -17.90 8.74 -5.82
C GLY A 64 -18.02 8.18 -4.40
N ILE A 65 -17.21 8.70 -3.47
CA ILE A 65 -17.24 8.30 -2.06
C ILE A 65 -18.60 8.64 -1.42
N PHE A 66 -19.14 9.81 -1.72
CA PHE A 66 -20.47 10.21 -1.25
C PHE A 66 -21.57 9.27 -1.74
N CYS A 67 -21.56 8.91 -3.04
CA CYS A 67 -22.52 7.95 -3.60
C CYS A 67 -22.42 6.55 -2.97
N ILE A 68 -21.19 6.08 -2.75
CA ILE A 68 -20.94 4.80 -2.06
C ILE A 68 -21.44 4.87 -0.61
N GLY A 69 -21.16 5.98 0.08
CA GLY A 69 -21.62 6.21 1.45
C GLY A 69 -23.14 6.24 1.57
N LEU A 70 -23.83 6.92 0.63
CA LEU A 70 -25.29 6.92 0.56
C LEU A 70 -25.87 5.50 0.36
N ARG A 71 -25.31 4.74 -0.56
CA ARG A 71 -25.73 3.36 -0.78
C ARG A 71 -25.52 2.50 0.48
N ALA A 72 -24.35 2.60 1.10
CA ALA A 72 -24.06 1.89 2.34
C ALA A 72 -25.06 2.27 3.45
N ALA A 73 -25.29 3.56 3.66
CA ALA A 73 -26.25 4.05 4.67
C ALA A 73 -27.70 3.58 4.41
N ALA A 74 -28.07 3.38 3.14
CA ALA A 74 -29.41 2.89 2.78
C ALA A 74 -29.57 1.37 2.94
N THR A 75 -28.47 0.61 2.97
CA THR A 75 -28.48 -0.87 3.00
C THR A 75 -28.05 -1.47 4.33
N VAL A 76 -27.38 -0.71 5.20
CA VAL A 76 -26.95 -1.17 6.52
C VAL A 76 -28.12 -1.21 7.48
N ASP A 77 -28.34 -2.38 8.10
CA ASP A 77 -29.32 -2.51 9.18
C ASP A 77 -28.80 -1.75 10.43
N PRO A 78 -29.66 -0.97 11.12
CA PRO A 78 -29.27 -0.33 12.37
C PRO A 78 -28.69 -1.28 13.42
N SER A 79 -29.09 -2.53 13.44
CA SER A 79 -28.54 -3.58 14.31
C SER A 79 -27.08 -3.92 14.03
N ASP A 80 -26.58 -3.66 12.82
CA ASP A 80 -25.20 -3.95 12.42
C ASP A 80 -24.23 -2.81 12.77
N LEU A 81 -24.74 -1.64 13.16
CA LEU A 81 -23.93 -0.47 13.45
C LEU A 81 -22.95 -0.71 14.59
N ASP A 82 -23.34 -1.44 15.62
CA ASP A 82 -22.45 -1.76 16.76
C ASP A 82 -21.26 -2.60 16.32
N GLY A 83 -21.48 -3.58 15.44
CA GLY A 83 -20.41 -4.38 14.84
C GLY A 83 -19.46 -3.53 13.98
N LEU A 84 -20.00 -2.63 13.16
CA LEU A 84 -19.20 -1.73 12.34
C LEU A 84 -18.37 -0.75 13.20
N LEU A 85 -18.92 -0.27 14.32
CA LEU A 85 -18.19 0.54 15.30
C LEU A 85 -16.98 -0.20 15.86
N VAL A 86 -17.14 -1.48 16.20
CA VAL A 86 -16.02 -2.32 16.67
C VAL A 86 -14.92 -2.37 15.63
N TYR A 87 -15.25 -2.56 14.34
CA TYR A 87 -14.26 -2.54 13.27
C TYR A 87 -13.54 -1.19 13.13
N ILE A 88 -14.29 -0.08 13.15
CA ILE A 88 -13.73 1.27 13.00
C ILE A 88 -12.76 1.56 14.16
N VAL A 89 -13.18 1.30 15.39
CA VAL A 89 -12.35 1.55 16.59
C VAL A 89 -11.11 0.67 16.59
N THR A 90 -11.26 -0.62 16.32
CA THR A 90 -10.13 -1.57 16.26
C THR A 90 -9.14 -1.20 15.15
N SER A 91 -9.65 -0.81 13.97
CA SER A 91 -8.83 -0.34 12.86
C SER A 91 -8.07 0.93 13.22
N ALA A 92 -8.73 1.90 13.86
CA ALA A 92 -8.11 3.15 14.29
C ALA A 92 -6.99 2.89 15.32
N ILE A 93 -7.24 2.04 16.30
CA ILE A 93 -6.24 1.64 17.31
C ILE A 93 -5.05 0.95 16.62
N LEU A 94 -5.31 0.00 15.71
CA LEU A 94 -4.24 -0.71 15.01
C LEU A 94 -3.39 0.24 14.15
N VAL A 95 -4.03 1.14 13.40
CA VAL A 95 -3.33 2.16 12.59
C VAL A 95 -2.47 3.04 13.49
N PHE A 96 -3.03 3.53 14.59
CA PHE A 96 -2.29 4.37 15.53
C PHE A 96 -1.08 3.62 16.11
N LEU A 97 -1.27 2.39 16.56
CA LEU A 97 -0.24 1.57 17.15
C LEU A 97 0.85 1.23 16.13
N LEU A 98 0.48 0.84 14.91
CA LEU A 98 1.45 0.57 13.83
C LEU A 98 2.24 1.84 13.47
N THR A 99 1.57 2.97 13.28
CA THR A 99 2.19 4.19 12.77
C THR A 99 3.09 4.86 13.81
N PHE A 100 2.66 4.90 15.07
CA PHE A 100 3.36 5.66 16.10
C PHE A 100 4.21 4.81 17.05
N VAL A 101 3.99 3.50 17.13
CA VAL A 101 4.73 2.64 18.05
C VAL A 101 5.54 1.59 17.30
N VAL A 102 4.88 0.69 16.57
CA VAL A 102 5.53 -0.51 16.06
C VAL A 102 6.55 -0.17 14.98
N LEU A 103 6.12 0.50 13.90
CA LEU A 103 7.00 0.77 12.77
C LEU A 103 8.18 1.69 13.12
N PRO A 104 8.01 2.83 13.82
CA PRO A 104 9.13 3.66 14.20
C PRO A 104 10.10 2.96 15.17
N THR A 105 9.58 2.13 16.06
CA THR A 105 10.41 1.36 17.01
C THR A 105 11.23 0.31 16.26
N ILE A 106 10.64 -0.44 15.34
CA ILE A 106 11.38 -1.40 14.51
C ILE A 106 12.50 -0.70 13.74
N VAL A 107 12.19 0.43 13.10
CA VAL A 107 13.21 1.20 12.36
C VAL A 107 14.30 1.71 13.29
N ALA A 108 13.97 2.18 14.49
CA ALA A 108 14.94 2.66 15.48
C ALA A 108 15.87 1.54 16.01
N ILE A 109 15.39 0.30 16.05
CA ILE A 109 16.21 -0.86 16.46
C ILE A 109 17.17 -1.30 15.35
N ILE A 110 16.70 -1.25 14.10
CA ILE A 110 17.47 -1.77 12.95
C ILE A 110 18.45 -0.74 12.39
N THR A 111 18.18 0.56 12.61
CA THR A 111 18.98 1.65 12.05
C THR A 111 19.67 2.46 13.15
N PRO A 112 20.74 3.21 12.82
CA PRO A 112 21.41 4.08 13.77
C PRO A 112 20.59 5.33 14.17
N PHE A 113 19.37 5.47 13.65
CA PHE A 113 18.51 6.61 13.93
C PHE A 113 17.65 6.41 15.17
N GLY A 114 17.62 7.41 16.04
CA GLY A 114 16.74 7.38 17.20
C GLY A 114 15.26 7.55 16.82
N TYR A 115 14.36 7.00 17.65
CA TYR A 115 12.91 7.10 17.46
C TYR A 115 12.44 8.54 17.15
N ARG A 116 12.93 9.53 17.90
CA ARG A 116 12.57 10.95 17.71
C ARG A 116 13.00 11.49 16.34
N GLN A 117 14.15 11.09 15.83
CA GLN A 117 14.64 11.49 14.50
C GLN A 117 13.75 10.92 13.40
N ILE A 118 13.39 9.64 13.53
CA ILE A 118 12.50 8.95 12.58
C ILE A 118 11.13 9.63 12.56
N MET A 119 10.55 9.89 13.73
CA MET A 119 9.24 10.56 13.83
C MET A 119 9.28 11.98 13.27
N LYS A 120 10.36 12.73 13.53
CA LYS A 120 10.54 14.08 12.97
C LYS A 120 10.66 14.04 11.44
N ALA A 121 11.42 13.11 10.89
CA ALA A 121 11.59 12.96 9.44
C ALA A 121 10.28 12.49 8.76
N SER A 122 9.52 11.61 9.40
CA SER A 122 8.26 11.06 8.85
C SER A 122 7.08 12.02 8.96
N ARG A 123 7.12 13.01 9.84
CA ARG A 123 5.98 13.89 10.14
C ARG A 123 5.37 14.54 8.90
N GLU A 124 6.18 15.12 8.04
CA GLU A 124 5.72 15.80 6.83
C GLU A 124 5.11 14.81 5.82
N ALA A 125 5.74 13.65 5.66
CA ALA A 125 5.20 12.58 4.82
C ALA A 125 3.84 12.07 5.36
N MET A 126 3.70 11.89 6.68
CA MET A 126 2.43 11.48 7.30
C MET A 126 1.33 12.51 7.10
N VAL A 127 1.63 13.80 7.34
CA VAL A 127 0.66 14.89 7.13
C VAL A 127 0.25 14.97 5.67
N THR A 128 1.20 14.89 4.74
CA THR A 128 0.93 14.90 3.30
C THR A 128 0.10 13.70 2.89
N ALA A 129 0.42 12.49 3.39
CA ALA A 129 -0.34 11.27 3.12
C ALA A 129 -1.79 11.39 3.60
N PHE A 130 -1.98 11.89 4.81
CA PHE A 130 -3.31 12.07 5.40
C PHE A 130 -4.14 13.12 4.64
N ALA A 131 -3.52 14.26 4.29
CA ALA A 131 -4.19 15.34 3.60
C ALA A 131 -4.58 15.01 2.15
N THR A 132 -3.71 14.23 1.45
CA THR A 132 -3.90 13.95 0.03
C THR A 132 -4.56 12.60 -0.24
N GLY A 133 -4.47 11.65 0.69
CA GLY A 133 -4.89 10.26 0.48
C GLY A 133 -4.14 9.55 -0.65
N SER A 134 -3.05 10.14 -1.16
CA SER A 134 -2.33 9.65 -2.33
C SER A 134 -0.89 9.29 -2.02
N PHE A 135 -0.53 8.02 -2.22
CA PHE A 135 0.84 7.55 -2.09
C PHE A 135 1.81 8.24 -3.06
N PHE A 136 1.37 8.52 -4.29
CA PHE A 136 2.24 9.10 -5.32
C PHE A 136 2.73 10.50 -4.95
N VAL A 137 1.90 11.28 -4.26
CA VAL A 137 2.25 12.62 -3.79
C VAL A 137 3.28 12.55 -2.65
N VAL A 138 3.25 11.47 -1.87
CA VAL A 138 4.11 11.29 -0.70
C VAL A 138 5.51 10.79 -1.06
N ILE A 139 5.66 10.03 -2.16
CA ILE A 139 6.95 9.46 -2.59
C ILE A 139 8.07 10.51 -2.63
N PRO A 140 7.93 11.66 -3.32
CA PRO A 140 8.98 12.67 -3.35
C PRO A 140 9.34 13.21 -1.97
N VAL A 141 8.35 13.39 -1.10
CA VAL A 141 8.56 13.87 0.27
C VAL A 141 9.38 12.86 1.08
N ILE A 142 9.06 11.56 0.97
CA ILE A 142 9.82 10.50 1.64
C ILE A 142 11.26 10.48 1.11
N VAL A 143 11.45 10.54 -0.21
CA VAL A 143 12.79 10.57 -0.83
C VAL A 143 13.61 11.71 -0.28
N GLU A 144 13.06 12.92 -0.22
CA GLU A 144 13.76 14.12 0.25
C GLU A 144 14.12 14.00 1.74
N LYS A 145 13.16 13.60 2.59
CA LYS A 145 13.42 13.44 4.02
C LYS A 145 14.42 12.32 4.33
N THR A 146 14.38 11.24 3.54
CA THR A 146 15.37 10.15 3.67
C THR A 146 16.76 10.62 3.26
N LYS A 147 16.89 11.45 2.20
CA LYS A 147 18.18 12.05 1.82
C LYS A 147 18.76 12.92 2.94
N VAL A 148 17.94 13.77 3.55
CA VAL A 148 18.37 14.60 4.67
C VAL A 148 18.84 13.74 5.84
N LEU A 149 18.08 12.71 6.19
CA LEU A 149 18.40 11.82 7.30
C LEU A 149 19.72 11.05 7.07
N ILE A 150 19.95 10.58 5.84
CA ILE A 150 21.20 9.88 5.48
C ILE A 150 22.39 10.85 5.43
N ALA A 151 22.19 12.08 4.99
CA ALA A 151 23.23 13.10 4.95
C ALA A 151 23.75 13.46 6.35
N GLU A 152 22.92 13.35 7.39
CA GLU A 152 23.36 13.53 8.78
C GLU A 152 24.38 12.47 9.21
N LEU A 153 24.36 11.26 8.63
CA LEU A 153 25.31 10.18 8.94
C LEU A 153 26.55 10.18 8.05
N HIS A 154 26.40 10.60 6.77
CA HIS A 154 27.44 10.46 5.74
C HIS A 154 27.63 11.78 4.97
N SER A 155 28.22 12.75 5.61
CA SER A 155 28.35 14.14 5.10
C SER A 155 29.22 14.32 3.84
N SER A 156 29.80 13.27 3.25
CA SER A 156 30.80 13.44 2.17
C SER A 156 30.58 12.61 0.90
N ASN A 157 29.62 11.69 0.83
CA ASN A 157 29.53 10.79 -0.32
C ASN A 157 28.26 11.07 -1.17
N ARG A 158 28.48 11.73 -2.33
CA ARG A 158 27.44 12.15 -3.28
C ARG A 158 26.63 10.96 -3.85
N GLU A 159 27.24 9.78 -3.93
CA GLU A 159 26.59 8.56 -4.42
C GLU A 159 25.53 8.05 -3.45
N ILE A 160 25.82 8.13 -2.15
CA ILE A 160 24.89 7.71 -1.09
C ILE A 160 23.61 8.58 -1.11
N GLY A 161 23.73 9.85 -1.46
CA GLY A 161 22.61 10.78 -1.59
C GLY A 161 21.59 10.43 -2.69
N MET A 162 21.98 9.61 -3.67
CA MET A 162 21.07 9.16 -4.75
C MET A 162 20.29 7.88 -4.40
N VAL A 163 20.76 7.10 -3.45
CA VAL A 163 20.17 5.81 -3.06
C VAL A 163 18.68 5.94 -2.68
N PRO A 164 18.23 6.92 -1.90
CA PRO A 164 16.81 7.06 -1.57
C PRO A 164 15.92 7.27 -2.80
N SER A 165 16.41 7.95 -3.83
CA SER A 165 15.66 8.20 -5.06
C SER A 165 15.36 6.91 -5.85
N ILE A 166 16.13 5.87 -5.63
CA ILE A 166 15.99 4.55 -6.27
C ILE A 166 15.21 3.61 -5.35
N ILE A 167 15.62 3.53 -4.09
CA ILE A 167 15.05 2.53 -3.15
C ILE A 167 13.61 2.88 -2.77
N VAL A 168 13.29 4.14 -2.50
CA VAL A 168 11.94 4.51 -2.05
C VAL A 168 10.87 4.11 -3.08
N PRO A 169 10.96 4.44 -4.37
CA PRO A 169 9.98 3.98 -5.35
C PRO A 169 9.88 2.45 -5.46
N ILE A 170 10.98 1.72 -5.34
CA ILE A 170 10.98 0.25 -5.38
C ILE A 170 10.26 -0.33 -4.17
N THR A 171 10.48 0.21 -2.98
CA THR A 171 9.84 -0.27 -1.74
C THR A 171 8.32 -0.10 -1.74
N PHE A 172 7.77 0.83 -2.53
CA PHE A 172 6.32 0.94 -2.72
C PHE A 172 5.67 -0.28 -3.38
N SER A 173 6.46 -1.12 -4.03
CA SER A 173 5.99 -2.40 -4.59
C SER A 173 5.84 -3.48 -3.53
N LEU A 174 6.44 -3.30 -2.37
CA LEU A 174 6.33 -4.20 -1.24
C LEU A 174 5.02 -3.92 -0.46
N PRO A 175 4.52 -4.90 0.30
CA PRO A 175 3.37 -4.67 1.15
C PRO A 175 3.65 -3.55 2.16
N VAL A 176 2.91 -2.46 2.05
CA VAL A 176 2.95 -1.38 3.05
C VAL A 176 2.15 -1.77 4.29
N GLY A 177 2.55 -1.25 5.46
CA GLY A 177 1.90 -1.57 6.74
C GLY A 177 0.38 -1.38 6.75
N GLY A 178 -0.14 -0.42 5.97
CA GLY A 178 -1.59 -0.22 5.81
C GLY A 178 -2.34 -1.40 5.20
N LYS A 179 -1.67 -2.26 4.41
CA LYS A 179 -2.30 -3.48 3.87
C LYS A 179 -2.60 -4.53 4.95
N LEU A 180 -1.97 -4.46 6.12
CA LEU A 180 -2.33 -5.30 7.27
C LEU A 180 -3.79 -5.10 7.70
N LEU A 181 -4.37 -3.93 7.42
CA LEU A 181 -5.81 -3.70 7.64
C LEU A 181 -6.69 -4.62 6.79
N THR A 182 -6.19 -5.13 5.66
CA THR A 182 -6.91 -6.13 4.85
C THR A 182 -7.06 -7.47 5.61
N LEU A 183 -6.04 -7.87 6.37
CA LEU A 183 -6.10 -9.04 7.23
C LEU A 183 -7.05 -8.81 8.43
N LEU A 184 -6.98 -7.62 9.02
CA LEU A 184 -7.91 -7.24 10.07
C LEU A 184 -9.36 -7.24 9.57
N PHE A 185 -9.60 -6.72 8.36
CA PHE A 185 -10.93 -6.76 7.75
C PHE A 185 -11.43 -8.18 7.53
N ALA A 186 -10.59 -9.10 7.07
CA ALA A 186 -10.97 -10.49 6.90
C ALA A 186 -11.34 -11.16 8.23
N LEU A 187 -10.59 -10.90 9.31
CA LEU A 187 -10.92 -11.37 10.66
C LEU A 187 -12.21 -10.78 11.18
N PHE A 188 -12.39 -9.47 10.98
CA PHE A 188 -13.63 -8.79 11.36
C PHE A 188 -14.84 -9.38 10.62
N ALA A 189 -14.73 -9.56 9.30
CA ALA A 189 -15.82 -10.13 8.49
C ALA A 189 -16.16 -11.56 8.92
N ALA A 190 -15.16 -12.36 9.27
CA ALA A 190 -15.38 -13.70 9.82
C ALA A 190 -16.12 -13.66 11.15
N TRP A 191 -15.67 -12.81 12.07
CA TRP A 191 -16.33 -12.62 13.38
C TRP A 191 -17.77 -12.09 13.21
N PHE A 192 -17.95 -11.07 12.36
CA PHE A 192 -19.25 -10.44 12.12
C PHE A 192 -20.27 -11.42 11.47
N SER A 193 -19.79 -12.33 10.62
CA SER A 193 -20.61 -13.39 10.02
C SER A 193 -20.89 -14.56 10.96
N GLY A 194 -20.44 -14.52 12.23
CA GLY A 194 -20.61 -15.62 13.18
C GLY A 194 -19.76 -16.86 12.86
N ALA A 195 -18.73 -16.74 12.03
CA ALA A 195 -17.86 -17.86 11.71
C ALA A 195 -17.01 -18.25 12.93
N HIS A 196 -16.93 -19.54 13.22
CA HIS A 196 -16.05 -20.06 14.27
C HIS A 196 -14.60 -20.02 13.78
N ILE A 197 -13.79 -19.13 14.36
CA ILE A 197 -12.36 -18.98 14.04
C ILE A 197 -11.57 -19.86 15.01
N SER A 198 -10.93 -20.90 14.49
CA SER A 198 -10.02 -21.76 15.23
C SER A 198 -8.59 -21.20 15.21
N PHE A 199 -7.73 -21.65 16.13
CA PHE A 199 -6.32 -21.25 16.13
C PHE A 199 -5.61 -21.57 14.81
N SER A 200 -5.95 -22.68 14.16
CA SER A 200 -5.43 -23.05 12.83
C SER A 200 -5.78 -22.02 11.74
N ASP A 201 -6.92 -21.35 11.87
CA ASP A 201 -7.36 -20.35 10.89
C ASP A 201 -6.51 -19.08 10.96
N TYR A 202 -6.02 -18.69 12.14
CA TYR A 202 -5.05 -17.60 12.30
C TYR A 202 -3.72 -17.92 11.61
N VAL A 203 -3.23 -19.16 11.77
CA VAL A 203 -1.98 -19.59 11.11
C VAL A 203 -2.17 -19.59 9.60
N THR A 204 -3.31 -20.08 9.11
CA THR A 204 -3.65 -20.07 7.68
C THR A 204 -3.80 -18.64 7.15
N LEU A 205 -4.47 -17.75 7.91
CA LEU A 205 -4.61 -16.35 7.54
C LEU A 205 -3.25 -15.66 7.41
N VAL A 206 -2.33 -15.90 8.31
CA VAL A 206 -0.97 -15.35 8.22
C VAL A 206 -0.20 -15.96 7.06
N GLY A 207 -0.21 -17.29 6.93
CA GLY A 207 0.55 -18.01 5.90
C GLY A 207 0.08 -17.73 4.47
N VAL A 208 -1.23 -17.62 4.25
CA VAL A 208 -1.81 -17.34 2.93
C VAL A 208 -2.05 -15.84 2.74
N GLY A 209 -2.43 -15.14 3.80
CA GLY A 209 -2.77 -13.72 3.74
C GLY A 209 -1.57 -12.81 3.52
N LEU A 210 -0.44 -13.04 4.19
CA LEU A 210 0.75 -12.21 3.99
C LEU A 210 1.24 -12.19 2.54
N PRO A 211 1.34 -13.33 1.82
CA PRO A 211 1.66 -13.30 0.39
C PRO A 211 0.65 -12.54 -0.47
N GLN A 212 -0.64 -12.54 -0.10
CA GLN A 212 -1.67 -11.81 -0.84
C GLN A 212 -1.56 -10.28 -0.68
N LEU A 213 -0.88 -9.79 0.37
CA LEU A 213 -0.63 -8.36 0.54
C LEU A 213 0.28 -7.77 -0.54
N PHE A 214 1.02 -8.59 -1.30
CA PHE A 214 1.75 -8.15 -2.50
C PHE A 214 0.82 -7.79 -3.66
N GLY A 215 -0.41 -8.34 -3.69
CA GLY A 215 -1.45 -8.00 -4.65
C GLY A 215 -2.24 -6.74 -4.30
N THR A 216 -3.31 -6.50 -5.06
CA THR A 216 -4.29 -5.46 -4.75
C THR A 216 -5.29 -5.95 -3.71
N SER A 217 -5.76 -5.08 -2.83
CA SER A 217 -6.77 -5.43 -1.82
C SER A 217 -8.09 -5.92 -2.45
N ILE A 218 -8.39 -5.48 -3.67
CA ILE A 218 -9.57 -5.92 -4.43
C ILE A 218 -9.54 -7.43 -4.70
N ILE A 219 -8.36 -8.00 -4.92
CA ILE A 219 -8.16 -9.43 -5.14
C ILE A 219 -7.94 -10.16 -3.81
N ALA A 220 -7.20 -9.55 -2.90
CA ALA A 220 -6.84 -10.15 -1.62
C ALA A 220 -8.08 -10.36 -0.72
N VAL A 221 -8.99 -9.39 -0.65
CA VAL A 221 -10.16 -9.46 0.22
C VAL A 221 -11.08 -10.65 -0.12
N PRO A 222 -11.55 -10.85 -1.37
CA PRO A 222 -12.37 -12.00 -1.71
C PRO A 222 -11.68 -13.34 -1.39
N ASN A 223 -10.39 -13.47 -1.73
CA ASN A 223 -9.64 -14.70 -1.47
C ASN A 223 -9.48 -14.99 0.03
N LEU A 224 -9.32 -13.95 0.86
CA LEU A 224 -9.24 -14.10 2.31
C LEU A 224 -10.60 -14.45 2.92
N LEU A 225 -11.69 -13.91 2.39
CA LEU A 225 -13.04 -14.26 2.82
C LEU A 225 -13.40 -15.71 2.44
N GLU A 226 -12.90 -16.22 1.31
CA GLU A 226 -13.05 -17.63 0.94
C GLU A 226 -12.38 -18.59 1.94
N LEU A 227 -11.25 -18.21 2.54
CA LEU A 227 -10.62 -19.03 3.59
C LEU A 227 -11.55 -19.30 4.77
N PHE A 228 -12.40 -18.33 5.10
CA PHE A 228 -13.40 -18.46 6.17
C PHE A 228 -14.76 -18.96 5.67
N LYS A 229 -14.86 -19.40 4.38
CA LYS A 229 -16.10 -19.86 3.73
C LYS A 229 -17.25 -18.82 3.72
N ILE A 230 -16.92 -17.55 3.93
CA ILE A 230 -17.92 -16.47 4.02
C ILE A 230 -18.52 -16.16 2.65
N LEU A 231 -17.74 -16.24 1.57
CA LEU A 231 -18.17 -15.98 0.20
C LEU A 231 -19.19 -16.98 -0.33
N ILE A 232 -19.22 -18.21 0.21
CA ILE A 232 -20.21 -19.23 -0.17
C ILE A 232 -21.62 -18.80 0.26
N ILE A 233 -21.72 -18.13 1.41
CA ILE A 233 -22.98 -17.60 1.93
C ILE A 233 -23.48 -16.44 1.05
N TYR A 234 -22.57 -15.59 0.59
CA TYR A 234 -22.92 -14.44 -0.28
C TYR A 234 -23.36 -14.85 -1.69
N LYS A 235 -22.78 -15.93 -2.25
CA LYS A 235 -23.19 -16.52 -3.54
C LYS A 235 -24.53 -17.27 -3.50
N LEU A 236 -24.97 -17.67 -2.32
CA LEU A 236 -26.27 -18.33 -2.11
C LEU A 236 -27.41 -17.33 -1.86
N LEU A 237 -27.07 -16.04 -1.57
CA LEU A 237 -28.02 -14.95 -1.29
C LEU A 237 -28.21 -13.98 -2.47
N LEU A 238 -27.48 -14.15 -3.57
CA LEU A 238 -27.62 -13.46 -4.85
C LEU A 238 -28.21 -14.40 -5.92
#